data_28bb02d7951902ffc2d5753b8b4e31f3
#
_entry.id   28bb02d7951902ffc2d5753b8b4e31f3
#
_cell.length_a   1.000
_cell.length_b   1.000
_cell.length_c   1.000
_cell.angle_alpha   90.00
_cell.angle_beta   90.00
_cell.angle_gamma   90.00
#
_symmetry.space_group_name_H-M   'P 1'
#
loop_
_entity.id
_entity.type
_entity.pdbx_description
1 polymer ?
#
loop_
_entity_poly.entity_id
_entity_poly.type
_entity_poly.pdbx_seq_one_letter_code
_entity_poly.pdbx_strand_id
1 'polypeptide(L)'
;MIETALQICVAAVAVSMLLCTWRLWRGPSAPDRILAIDTLYINALALLVVLGMLLLGLTWQTALLFEAALIVAMLGFVSTVALARFITRGDVIE
;
A
#
# COMPACT_ATOMS: atom_id res chain seq x y z
N MET A 1 17.72 3.03 18.83
CA MET A 1 18.09 3.18 17.41
C MET A 1 17.04 2.66 16.47
N ILE A 2 16.61 1.42 16.67
CA ILE A 2 15.58 0.84 15.79
C ILE A 2 14.28 1.62 15.90
N GLU A 3 13.92 2.06 17.11
CA GLU A 3 12.71 2.84 17.28
C GLU A 3 12.75 4.13 16.49
N THR A 4 13.88 4.82 16.54
CA THR A 4 14.03 6.07 15.79
C THR A 4 13.93 5.81 14.30
N ALA A 5 14.55 4.76 13.81
CA ALA A 5 14.48 4.40 12.40
C ALA A 5 13.05 4.09 11.98
N LEU A 6 12.32 3.35 12.81
CA LEU A 6 10.93 3.02 12.51
C LEU A 6 10.05 4.25 12.50
N GLN A 7 10.29 5.19 13.41
CA GLN A 7 9.53 6.43 13.44
C GLN A 7 9.77 7.24 12.17
N ILE A 8 11.01 7.28 11.72
CA ILE A 8 11.33 7.97 10.47
C ILE A 8 10.64 7.30 9.30
N CYS A 9 10.63 5.98 9.29
CA CYS A 9 9.95 5.23 8.23
C CYS A 9 8.45 5.51 8.21
N VAL A 10 7.83 5.57 9.39
CA VAL A 10 6.40 5.86 9.48
C VAL A 10 6.12 7.26 8.93
N ALA A 11 6.96 8.22 9.29
CA ALA A 11 6.78 9.58 8.79
C ALA A 11 6.92 9.64 7.27
N ALA A 12 7.92 8.95 6.74
CA ALA A 12 8.15 8.92 5.30
C ALA A 12 6.98 8.28 4.56
N VAL A 13 6.48 7.16 5.07
CA VAL A 13 5.36 6.47 4.44
C VAL A 13 4.10 7.33 4.52
N ALA A 14 3.89 8.01 5.66
CA ALA A 14 2.72 8.86 5.80
C ALA A 14 2.74 10.00 4.79
N VAL A 15 3.90 10.62 4.60
CA VAL A 15 4.04 11.69 3.60
C VAL A 15 3.79 11.13 2.21
N SER A 16 4.32 9.95 1.92
CA SER A 16 4.10 9.31 0.63
C SER A 16 2.62 9.06 0.37
N MET A 17 1.90 8.61 1.40
CA MET A 17 0.46 8.38 1.27
C MET A 17 -0.30 9.67 0.99
N LEU A 18 0.10 10.75 1.63
CA LEU A 18 -0.53 12.04 1.37
C LEU A 18 -0.30 12.48 -0.06
N LEU A 19 0.91 12.31 -0.57
CA LEU A 19 1.23 12.65 -1.95
C LEU A 19 0.43 11.79 -2.93
N CYS A 20 0.31 10.51 -2.63
CA CYS A 20 -0.45 9.60 -3.49
C CYS A 20 -1.93 9.97 -3.49
N THR A 21 -2.46 10.34 -2.33
CA THR A 21 -3.86 10.76 -2.22
C THR A 21 -4.09 12.03 -3.05
N TRP A 22 -3.15 12.96 -2.98
CA TRP A 22 -3.23 14.16 -3.80
C TRP A 22 -3.24 13.81 -5.28
N ARG A 23 -2.35 12.92 -5.69
CA ARG A 23 -2.26 12.48 -7.07
C ARG A 23 -3.56 11.81 -7.51
N LEU A 24 -4.11 10.98 -6.64
CA LEU A 24 -5.38 10.32 -6.92
C LEU A 24 -6.49 11.32 -7.15
N TRP A 25 -6.51 12.37 -6.31
CA TRP A 25 -7.53 13.39 -6.41
C TRP A 25 -7.40 14.20 -7.71
N ARG A 26 -6.16 14.52 -8.06
CA ARG A 26 -5.89 15.38 -9.21
C ARG A 26 -5.64 14.61 -10.49
N GLY A 27 -5.56 13.31 -10.42
CA GLY A 27 -5.19 12.47 -11.55
C GLY A 27 -5.95 12.85 -12.81
N PRO A 28 -5.25 13.24 -13.89
CA PRO A 28 -5.90 13.67 -15.12
C PRO A 28 -6.50 12.52 -15.91
N SER A 29 -5.99 11.31 -15.74
CA SER A 29 -6.47 10.17 -16.50
C SER A 29 -6.71 8.97 -15.58
N ALA A 30 -7.48 8.01 -16.08
CA ALA A 30 -7.76 6.80 -15.32
C ALA A 30 -6.51 5.99 -15.01
N PRO A 31 -5.57 5.79 -15.97
CA PRO A 31 -4.33 5.07 -15.64
C PRO A 31 -3.53 5.73 -14.52
N ASP A 32 -3.50 7.05 -14.48
CA ASP A 32 -2.80 7.76 -13.40
C ASP A 32 -3.44 7.47 -12.05
N ARG A 33 -4.76 7.42 -12.02
CA ARG A 33 -5.48 7.12 -10.78
C ARG A 33 -5.23 5.71 -10.30
N ILE A 34 -5.19 4.76 -11.23
CA ILE A 34 -4.91 3.37 -10.88
C ILE A 34 -3.51 3.24 -10.32
N LEU A 35 -2.54 3.91 -10.94
CA LEU A 35 -1.18 3.88 -10.45
C LEU A 35 -1.09 4.48 -9.04
N ALA A 36 -1.82 5.57 -8.80
CA ALA A 36 -1.84 6.18 -7.48
C ALA A 36 -2.45 5.24 -6.43
N ILE A 37 -3.53 4.55 -6.79
CA ILE A 37 -4.16 3.59 -5.88
C ILE A 37 -3.21 2.46 -5.56
N ASP A 38 -2.51 1.94 -6.55
CA ASP A 38 -1.56 0.86 -6.34
C ASP A 38 -0.44 1.29 -5.39
N THR A 39 0.09 2.49 -5.61
CA THR A 39 1.12 3.03 -4.74
C THR A 39 0.60 3.25 -3.33
N LEU A 40 -0.63 3.75 -3.20
CA LEU A 40 -1.27 3.89 -1.89
C LEU A 40 -1.38 2.54 -1.18
N TYR A 41 -1.73 1.52 -1.93
CA TYR A 41 -1.89 0.19 -1.38
C TYR A 41 -0.57 -0.32 -0.80
N ILE A 42 0.51 -0.16 -1.55
CA ILE A 42 1.84 -0.58 -1.11
C ILE A 42 2.25 0.23 0.12
N ASN A 43 1.99 1.53 0.12
CA ASN A 43 2.32 2.38 1.25
C ASN A 43 1.54 2.00 2.49
N ALA A 44 0.27 1.64 2.32
CA ALA A 44 -0.54 1.19 3.43
C ALA A 44 0.00 -0.10 4.03
N LEU A 45 0.45 -1.02 3.18
CA LEU A 45 1.07 -2.26 3.65
C LEU A 45 2.35 -1.98 4.42
N ALA A 46 3.19 -1.08 3.88
CA ALA A 46 4.42 -0.71 4.55
C ALA A 46 4.14 -0.08 5.90
N LEU A 47 3.13 0.79 5.95
CA LEU A 47 2.74 1.43 7.19
C LEU A 47 2.26 0.42 8.22
N LEU A 48 1.46 -0.54 7.77
CA LEU A 48 0.96 -1.59 8.65
C LEU A 48 2.11 -2.37 9.27
N VAL A 49 3.06 -2.80 8.44
CA VAL A 49 4.19 -3.60 8.91
C VAL A 49 5.08 -2.78 9.85
N VAL A 50 5.45 -1.57 9.43
CA VAL A 50 6.35 -0.74 10.23
C VAL A 50 5.69 -0.34 11.54
N LEU A 51 4.43 0.04 11.50
CA LEU A 51 3.71 0.43 12.69
C LEU A 51 3.55 -0.75 13.64
N GLY A 52 3.28 -1.92 13.08
CA GLY A 52 3.20 -3.13 13.88
C GLY A 52 4.51 -3.43 14.59
N MET A 53 5.62 -3.30 13.88
CA MET A 53 6.92 -3.51 14.49
C MET A 53 7.21 -2.49 15.58
N LEU A 54 6.80 -1.25 15.37
CA LEU A 54 7.03 -0.19 16.33
C LEU A 54 6.21 -0.40 17.60
N LEU A 55 4.96 -0.79 17.46
CA LEU A 55 4.05 -0.94 18.59
C LEU A 55 4.21 -2.28 19.30
N LEU A 56 4.35 -3.34 18.54
CA LEU A 56 4.36 -4.70 19.10
C LEU A 56 5.76 -5.24 19.30
N GLY A 57 6.74 -4.65 18.65
CA GLY A 57 8.09 -5.16 18.68
C GLY A 57 8.19 -6.42 17.82
N LEU A 58 9.31 -7.15 18.01
CA LEU A 58 9.55 -8.37 17.25
C LEU A 58 9.02 -9.56 18.03
N THR A 59 7.71 -9.74 17.99
CA THR A 59 7.04 -10.83 18.68
C THR A 59 6.34 -11.72 17.66
N TRP A 60 5.73 -12.80 18.16
CA TRP A 60 4.96 -13.69 17.30
C TRP A 60 3.77 -12.95 16.68
N GLN A 61 3.29 -11.88 17.33
CA GLN A 61 2.21 -11.07 16.78
C GLN A 61 2.66 -10.33 15.54
N THR A 62 3.94 -9.95 15.51
CA THR A 62 4.50 -9.34 14.30
C THR A 62 4.49 -10.33 13.14
N ALA A 63 4.74 -11.61 13.41
CA ALA A 63 4.69 -12.65 12.39
C ALA A 63 3.28 -12.74 11.79
N LEU A 64 2.26 -12.64 12.62
CA LEU A 64 0.88 -12.65 12.13
C LEU A 64 0.60 -11.45 11.26
N LEU A 65 1.16 -10.28 11.63
CA LEU A 65 1.01 -9.10 10.81
C LEU A 65 1.65 -9.27 9.44
N PHE A 66 2.83 -9.92 9.40
CA PHE A 66 3.48 -10.21 8.13
C PHE A 66 2.62 -11.11 7.25
N GLU A 67 2.02 -12.13 7.84
CA GLU A 67 1.14 -13.01 7.07
C GLU A 67 -0.06 -12.25 6.52
N ALA A 68 -0.67 -11.43 7.35
CA ALA A 68 -1.80 -10.61 6.91
C ALA A 68 -1.38 -9.67 5.78
N ALA A 69 -0.20 -9.06 5.91
CA ALA A 69 0.31 -8.15 4.90
C ALA A 69 0.53 -8.88 3.58
N LEU A 70 1.04 -10.10 3.61
CA LEU A 70 1.23 -10.88 2.39
C LEU A 70 -0.09 -11.17 1.70
N ILE A 71 -1.10 -11.53 2.47
CA ILE A 71 -2.43 -11.80 1.90
C ILE A 71 -2.99 -10.54 1.27
N VAL A 72 -2.89 -9.42 1.97
CA VAL A 72 -3.40 -8.15 1.46
C VAL A 72 -2.62 -7.74 0.22
N ALA A 73 -1.30 -8.01 0.18
CA ALA A 73 -0.49 -7.69 -0.98
C ALA A 73 -0.96 -8.47 -2.21
N MET A 74 -1.29 -9.75 -2.02
CA MET A 74 -1.79 -10.54 -3.14
C MET A 74 -3.12 -10.02 -3.63
N LEU A 75 -4.01 -9.65 -2.72
CA LEU A 75 -5.29 -9.07 -3.09
C LEU A 75 -5.10 -7.76 -3.85
N GLY A 76 -4.15 -6.96 -3.42
CA GLY A 76 -3.84 -5.71 -4.10
C GLY A 76 -3.33 -5.94 -5.50
N PHE A 77 -2.47 -6.95 -5.68
CA PHE A 77 -1.95 -7.29 -7.00
C PHE A 77 -3.08 -7.67 -7.95
N VAL A 78 -3.96 -8.56 -7.48
CA VAL A 78 -5.10 -9.00 -8.30
C VAL A 78 -6.00 -7.81 -8.63
N SER A 79 -6.24 -6.96 -7.65
CA SER A 79 -7.08 -5.78 -7.84
C SER A 79 -6.50 -4.85 -8.89
N THR A 80 -5.18 -4.62 -8.83
CA THR A 80 -4.51 -3.74 -9.79
C THR A 80 -4.59 -4.32 -11.21
N VAL A 81 -4.38 -5.62 -11.34
CA VAL A 81 -4.46 -6.28 -12.64
C VAL A 81 -5.88 -6.17 -13.20
N ALA A 82 -6.89 -6.37 -12.35
CA ALA A 82 -8.27 -6.29 -12.77
C ALA A 82 -8.62 -4.87 -13.24
N LEU A 83 -8.18 -3.87 -12.49
CA LEU A 83 -8.44 -2.49 -12.87
C LEU A 83 -7.74 -2.12 -14.17
N ALA A 84 -6.50 -2.58 -14.33
CA ALA A 84 -5.75 -2.31 -15.54
C ALA A 84 -6.45 -2.93 -16.76
N ARG A 85 -6.94 -4.16 -16.60
CA ARG A 85 -7.67 -4.81 -17.68
C ARG A 85 -8.97 -4.10 -17.99
N PHE A 86 -9.68 -3.69 -16.95
CA PHE A 86 -10.93 -2.98 -17.14
C PHE A 86 -10.72 -1.73 -18.00
N ILE A 87 -9.67 -0.97 -17.73
CA ILE A 87 -9.40 0.24 -18.48
C ILE A 87 -8.96 -0.08 -19.90
N THR A 88 -8.12 -1.09 -20.07
CA THR A 88 -7.57 -1.42 -21.37
C THR A 88 -8.62 -2.05 -22.29
N ARG A 89 -9.43 -2.95 -21.75
CA ARG A 89 -10.38 -3.72 -22.55
C ARG A 89 -11.84 -3.35 -22.28
N GLY A 90 -12.09 -2.60 -21.22
CA GLY A 90 -13.45 -2.31 -20.82
C GLY A 90 -14.13 -3.50 -20.14
N ASP A 91 -13.37 -4.53 -19.80
CA ASP A 91 -13.90 -5.75 -19.22
C ASP A 91 -12.91 -6.31 -18.20
N VAL A 92 -13.41 -6.70 -17.04
CA VAL A 92 -12.56 -7.18 -15.96
C VAL A 92 -12.13 -8.63 -16.19
N ILE A 93 -13.02 -9.42 -16.72
CA ILE A 93 -12.80 -10.87 -16.83
C ILE A 93 -12.01 -11.23 -18.09
N GLU A 94 -12.26 -10.55 -19.14
CA GLU A 94 -11.58 -10.79 -20.40
C GLU A 94 -10.29 -9.97 -20.48
#